data_318c9122e70921ee48d4c6c4377f4b90
#
_entry.id   318c9122e70921ee48d4c6c4377f4b90
#
_cell.length_a   1.000
_cell.length_b   1.000
_cell.length_c   1.000
_cell.angle_alpha   90.00
_cell.angle_beta   90.00
_cell.angle_gamma   90.00
#
_symmetry.space_group_name_H-M   'P 1'
#
loop_
_entity.id
_entity.type
_entity.pdbx_description
1 polymer ?
#
loop_
_entity_poly.entity_id
_entity_poly.type
_entity_poly.pdbx_seq_one_letter_code
_entity_poly.pdbx_strand_id
1 'polypeptide(L)'
;VRVATIDIGTNSFHLLVADVLPDGAIHTIETARSQVMLGSGGLEKHRLSDEAIERGLVALRSFKSAAETLAAEEIYATATSAVREAANGAEFCAVVKAETGIHVRVISGLDEARLIWLGVRPALDFSRGPVLAFDVGGGSTEFIVGDSDQTALITSLHLGHIRLTDRFRRSDPISADDHAAMRKHVRAELAPLSKRLKAMSLGGVVGTSGTARCLARMAVAARTGMVPDHEEGLVLTRKEVDRLLERLTETPSDELVRLPGMDMRRKDTLLAGAVLVREVLRAAGADQLTTSERSLREGLVVDWVMHHRPEIDLSRDHMPRERSVLLAMQRFGVDRPHAEQVTRLALAIFDGTARLHKLAASDRELLRDAALLHDIGHHISGQGHHRHGQYLLKHIRMYGFSSTEVALLGNLVRYHTGGRPRRKNEDFAALSRDEQRRVRVMAGILQVADALDRSHNQPIRSLDVSTHSGQLRLRAIAEDGGDVERWAADQRRALLEETLGLKLQIEVEGA
;
A
#
# COMPACT_ATOMS: atom_id res chain seq x y z
N VAL A 1 -24.15 -2.33 -3.70
CA VAL A 1 -24.61 -1.28 -2.77
C VAL A 1 -23.52 -0.22 -2.69
N ARG A 2 -23.92 1.05 -2.73
CA ARG A 2 -22.99 2.18 -2.59
C ARG A 2 -23.13 2.80 -1.21
N VAL A 3 -22.02 2.86 -0.45
CA VAL A 3 -21.97 3.43 0.89
C VAL A 3 -20.97 4.57 0.96
N ALA A 4 -21.30 5.62 1.71
CA ALA A 4 -20.39 6.70 2.06
C ALA A 4 -19.96 6.55 3.53
N THR A 5 -18.67 6.58 3.81
CA THR A 5 -18.15 6.61 5.18
C THR A 5 -17.49 7.95 5.46
N ILE A 6 -17.72 8.49 6.66
CA ILE A 6 -17.12 9.75 7.10
C ILE A 6 -16.34 9.51 8.39
N ASP A 7 -15.04 9.81 8.36
CA ASP A 7 -14.19 9.88 9.54
C ASP A 7 -14.04 11.35 9.97
N ILE A 8 -14.56 11.68 11.15
CA ILE A 8 -14.46 12.98 11.79
C ILE A 8 -13.28 12.97 12.76
N GLY A 9 -12.10 13.20 12.20
CA GLY A 9 -10.84 13.19 12.95
C GLY A 9 -10.51 14.54 13.60
N THR A 10 -9.52 14.52 14.48
CA THR A 10 -9.04 15.70 15.21
C THR A 10 -8.46 16.78 14.28
N ASN A 11 -7.73 16.38 13.24
CA ASN A 11 -7.08 17.28 12.27
C ASN A 11 -7.89 17.45 10.99
N SER A 12 -8.38 16.37 10.45
CA SER A 12 -9.02 16.33 9.13
C SER A 12 -10.24 15.45 9.16
N PHE A 13 -11.25 15.83 8.37
CA PHE A 13 -12.37 14.96 8.06
C PHE A 13 -12.11 14.27 6.73
N HIS A 14 -12.54 13.03 6.62
CA HIS A 14 -12.36 12.22 5.42
C HIS A 14 -13.68 11.59 4.98
N LEU A 15 -13.98 11.70 3.70
CA LEU A 15 -15.07 11.00 3.04
C LEU A 15 -14.47 9.88 2.16
N LEU A 16 -15.09 8.72 2.20
CA LEU A 16 -14.89 7.64 1.25
C LEU A 16 -16.26 7.20 0.74
N VAL A 17 -16.48 7.23 -0.57
CA VAL A 17 -17.63 6.61 -1.23
C VAL A 17 -17.16 5.36 -1.95
N ALA A 18 -17.80 4.24 -1.68
CA ALA A 18 -17.40 2.94 -2.24
C ALA A 18 -18.60 2.11 -2.67
N ASP A 19 -18.42 1.35 -3.75
CA ASP A 19 -19.30 0.26 -4.14
C ASP A 19 -18.87 -1.02 -3.43
N VAL A 20 -19.82 -1.67 -2.76
CA VAL A 20 -19.66 -2.99 -2.19
C VAL A 20 -20.37 -3.98 -3.11
N LEU A 21 -19.60 -4.86 -3.73
CA LEU A 21 -20.08 -5.88 -4.67
C LEU A 21 -20.58 -7.14 -3.93
N PRO A 22 -21.43 -7.95 -4.58
CA PRO A 22 -21.95 -9.19 -3.97
C PRO A 22 -20.89 -10.21 -3.55
N ASP A 23 -19.73 -10.19 -4.20
CA ASP A 23 -18.57 -11.04 -3.89
C ASP A 23 -17.68 -10.50 -2.76
N GLY A 24 -18.10 -9.40 -2.11
CA GLY A 24 -17.36 -8.72 -1.05
C GLY A 24 -16.29 -7.74 -1.53
N ALA A 25 -16.12 -7.56 -2.84
CA ALA A 25 -15.17 -6.58 -3.35
C ALA A 25 -15.63 -5.14 -3.03
N ILE A 26 -14.72 -4.32 -2.53
CA ILE A 26 -14.95 -2.92 -2.20
C ILE A 26 -14.22 -2.06 -3.22
N HIS A 27 -14.98 -1.34 -4.03
CA HIS A 27 -14.42 -0.44 -5.05
C HIS A 27 -14.59 1.02 -4.61
N THR A 28 -13.49 1.71 -4.38
CA THR A 28 -13.50 3.15 -4.10
C THR A 28 -13.96 3.92 -5.33
N ILE A 29 -15.02 4.70 -5.18
CA ILE A 29 -15.57 5.59 -6.21
C ILE A 29 -14.96 6.97 -6.07
N GLU A 30 -14.96 7.52 -4.83
CA GLU A 30 -14.46 8.86 -4.57
C GLU A 30 -13.88 8.95 -3.16
N THR A 31 -12.89 9.82 -2.99
CA THR A 31 -12.36 10.19 -1.68
C THR A 31 -12.23 11.70 -1.58
N ALA A 32 -12.71 12.27 -0.49
CA ALA A 32 -12.51 13.68 -0.20
C ALA A 32 -11.90 13.88 1.18
N ARG A 33 -11.17 14.97 1.35
CA ARG A 33 -10.57 15.37 2.62
C ARG A 33 -10.75 16.85 2.86
N SER A 34 -11.13 17.21 4.08
CA SER A 34 -11.19 18.60 4.55
C SER A 34 -10.31 18.76 5.79
N GLN A 35 -9.43 19.76 5.80
CA GLN A 35 -8.61 20.09 6.96
C GLN A 35 -9.41 21.02 7.87
N VAL A 36 -10.12 20.44 8.84
CA VAL A 36 -11.01 21.18 9.77
C VAL A 36 -10.24 21.68 10.98
N MET A 37 -9.20 20.97 11.42
CA MET A 37 -8.42 21.26 12.64
C MET A 37 -9.34 21.35 13.86
N LEU A 38 -10.27 20.38 14.01
CA LEU A 38 -11.31 20.39 15.02
C LEU A 38 -10.75 20.42 16.45
N GLY A 39 -9.60 19.78 16.69
CA GLY A 39 -8.95 19.72 17.99
C GLY A 39 -7.96 20.84 18.28
N SER A 40 -7.69 21.75 17.33
CA SER A 40 -6.68 22.80 17.52
C SER A 40 -7.07 23.77 18.62
N GLY A 41 -6.19 24.00 19.61
CA GLY A 41 -6.42 24.87 20.77
C GLY A 41 -7.51 24.41 21.73
N GLY A 42 -8.15 23.25 21.46
CA GLY A 42 -9.28 22.72 22.24
C GLY A 42 -8.99 21.43 22.99
N LEU A 43 -7.99 20.62 22.54
CA LEU A 43 -7.69 19.31 23.14
C LEU A 43 -7.30 19.40 24.63
N GLU A 44 -6.44 20.34 25.00
CA GLU A 44 -6.08 20.55 26.41
C GLU A 44 -7.20 21.17 27.24
N LYS A 45 -8.09 21.95 26.61
CA LYS A 45 -9.24 22.58 27.23
C LYS A 45 -10.46 21.65 27.31
N HIS A 46 -10.38 20.46 26.72
CA HIS A 46 -11.48 19.52 26.60
C HIS A 46 -12.78 20.15 26.05
N ARG A 47 -12.65 21.08 25.10
CA ARG A 47 -13.79 21.77 24.49
C ARG A 47 -13.48 22.15 23.03
N LEU A 48 -14.42 21.89 22.14
CA LEU A 48 -14.36 22.35 20.75
C LEU A 48 -14.69 23.85 20.71
N SER A 49 -13.95 24.64 19.93
CA SER A 49 -14.26 26.05 19.72
C SER A 49 -15.38 26.19 18.71
N ASP A 50 -16.13 27.33 18.80
CA ASP A 50 -17.26 27.61 17.91
C ASP A 50 -16.78 27.73 16.45
N GLU A 51 -15.62 28.32 16.21
CA GLU A 51 -15.02 28.42 14.87
C GLU A 51 -14.63 27.03 14.31
N ALA A 52 -14.17 26.11 15.16
CA ALA A 52 -13.84 24.75 14.75
C ALA A 52 -15.12 23.94 14.42
N ILE A 53 -16.17 24.13 15.20
CA ILE A 53 -17.51 23.56 14.95
C ILE A 53 -18.05 24.04 13.60
N GLU A 54 -18.00 25.33 13.31
CA GLU A 54 -18.49 25.88 12.03
C GLU A 54 -17.70 25.34 10.84
N ARG A 55 -16.36 25.30 10.93
CA ARG A 55 -15.54 24.64 9.88
C ARG A 55 -15.94 23.18 9.67
N GLY A 56 -16.23 22.47 10.76
CA GLY A 56 -16.70 21.09 10.71
C GLY A 56 -18.04 20.94 9.99
N LEU A 57 -18.99 21.80 10.29
CA LEU A 57 -20.30 21.82 9.63
C LEU A 57 -20.21 22.10 8.14
N VAL A 58 -19.40 23.09 7.74
CA VAL A 58 -19.14 23.39 6.32
C VAL A 58 -18.58 22.14 5.59
N ALA A 59 -17.62 21.45 6.19
CA ALA A 59 -17.05 20.24 5.61
C ALA A 59 -18.10 19.11 5.49
N LEU A 60 -18.92 18.91 6.53
CA LEU A 60 -19.93 17.84 6.54
C LEU A 60 -21.07 18.12 5.55
N ARG A 61 -21.50 19.37 5.38
CA ARG A 61 -22.47 19.75 4.33
C ARG A 61 -21.91 19.41 2.93
N SER A 62 -20.64 19.73 2.67
CA SER A 62 -19.97 19.39 1.41
C SER A 62 -19.88 17.87 1.19
N PHE A 63 -19.52 17.10 2.22
CA PHE A 63 -19.42 15.64 2.13
C PHE A 63 -20.78 14.99 1.92
N LYS A 64 -21.84 15.50 2.57
CA LYS A 64 -23.20 15.04 2.33
C LYS A 64 -23.61 15.25 0.86
N SER A 65 -23.42 16.47 0.35
CA SER A 65 -23.72 16.79 -1.05
C SER A 65 -22.95 15.89 -2.04
N ALA A 66 -21.69 15.61 -1.76
CA ALA A 66 -20.89 14.70 -2.59
C ALA A 66 -21.43 13.25 -2.53
N ALA A 67 -21.77 12.75 -1.33
CA ALA A 67 -22.33 11.41 -1.16
C ALA A 67 -23.68 11.26 -1.89
N GLU A 68 -24.56 12.26 -1.78
CA GLU A 68 -25.86 12.30 -2.46
C GLU A 68 -25.70 12.37 -3.99
N THR A 69 -24.80 13.22 -4.49
CA THR A 69 -24.49 13.33 -5.93
C THR A 69 -23.98 12.01 -6.51
N LEU A 70 -23.20 11.26 -5.73
CA LEU A 70 -22.70 9.95 -6.08
C LEU A 70 -23.70 8.82 -5.80
N ALA A 71 -24.95 9.15 -5.41
CA ALA A 71 -26.00 8.19 -5.12
C ALA A 71 -25.61 7.14 -4.05
N ALA A 72 -24.92 7.57 -3.00
CA ALA A 72 -24.68 6.70 -1.84
C ALA A 72 -26.02 6.42 -1.12
N GLU A 73 -26.29 5.15 -0.86
CA GLU A 73 -27.56 4.72 -0.22
C GLU A 73 -27.57 5.06 1.27
N GLU A 74 -26.40 5.11 1.90
CA GLU A 74 -26.24 5.41 3.32
C GLU A 74 -24.95 6.18 3.59
N ILE A 75 -24.97 7.04 4.62
CA ILE A 75 -23.80 7.74 5.17
C ILE A 75 -23.51 7.20 6.57
N TYR A 76 -22.38 6.53 6.73
CA TYR A 76 -21.91 5.97 7.99
C TYR A 76 -20.79 6.82 8.57
N ALA A 77 -21.12 7.68 9.55
CA ALA A 77 -20.20 8.67 10.09
C ALA A 77 -19.72 8.33 11.49
N THR A 78 -18.42 8.47 11.75
CA THR A 78 -17.81 8.29 13.06
C THR A 78 -16.97 9.49 13.46
N ALA A 79 -16.92 9.76 14.78
CA ALA A 79 -16.06 10.79 15.35
C ALA A 79 -15.10 10.18 16.38
N THR A 80 -13.87 10.69 16.39
CA THR A 80 -12.77 10.16 17.19
C THR A 80 -12.34 11.09 18.33
N SER A 81 -11.06 11.11 18.69
CA SER A 81 -10.48 11.73 19.89
C SER A 81 -10.99 13.15 20.19
N ALA A 82 -11.02 14.08 19.23
CA ALA A 82 -11.41 15.47 19.52
C ALA A 82 -12.85 15.59 20.02
N VAL A 83 -13.79 14.88 19.40
CA VAL A 83 -15.22 14.88 19.78
C VAL A 83 -15.42 14.05 21.04
N ARG A 84 -14.76 12.89 21.12
CA ARG A 84 -14.84 11.98 22.26
C ARG A 84 -14.42 12.61 23.59
N GLU A 85 -13.39 13.46 23.57
CA GLU A 85 -12.81 14.08 24.76
C GLU A 85 -13.41 15.45 25.08
N ALA A 86 -14.14 16.05 24.16
CA ALA A 86 -14.71 17.38 24.35
C ALA A 86 -16.00 17.36 25.20
N ALA A 87 -16.09 18.23 26.19
CA ALA A 87 -17.27 18.38 27.02
C ALA A 87 -18.54 18.78 26.19
N ASN A 88 -18.35 19.48 25.07
CA ASN A 88 -19.41 19.84 24.13
C ASN A 88 -19.46 18.90 22.90
N GLY A 89 -18.86 17.72 22.95
CA GLY A 89 -18.87 16.76 21.85
C GLY A 89 -20.25 16.22 21.50
N ALA A 90 -21.08 15.96 22.49
CA ALA A 90 -22.48 15.55 22.28
C ALA A 90 -23.32 16.65 21.64
N GLU A 91 -23.12 17.93 22.04
CA GLU A 91 -23.74 19.08 21.44
C GLU A 91 -23.35 19.25 19.97
N PHE A 92 -22.06 19.10 19.65
CA PHE A 92 -21.56 19.07 18.27
C PHE A 92 -22.28 18.00 17.42
N CYS A 93 -22.39 16.76 17.90
CA CYS A 93 -23.10 15.70 17.19
C CYS A 93 -24.58 16.01 16.99
N ALA A 94 -25.22 16.65 17.96
CA ALA A 94 -26.63 17.07 17.86
C ALA A 94 -26.81 18.17 16.78
N VAL A 95 -25.93 19.17 16.75
CA VAL A 95 -25.92 20.21 15.72
C VAL A 95 -25.69 19.64 14.34
N VAL A 96 -24.70 18.73 14.18
CA VAL A 96 -24.44 18.02 12.91
C VAL A 96 -25.71 17.32 12.42
N LYS A 97 -26.38 16.57 13.30
CA LYS A 97 -27.63 15.88 12.96
C LYS A 97 -28.74 16.84 12.55
N ALA A 98 -28.89 17.91 13.27
CA ALA A 98 -29.93 18.91 12.99
C ALA A 98 -29.73 19.61 11.64
N GLU A 99 -28.48 19.97 11.30
CA GLU A 99 -28.17 20.73 10.10
C GLU A 99 -27.93 19.90 8.85
N THR A 100 -27.39 18.69 9.03
CA THR A 100 -27.01 17.86 7.89
C THR A 100 -27.80 16.55 7.77
N GLY A 101 -28.54 16.16 8.80
CA GLY A 101 -29.16 14.84 8.89
C GLY A 101 -28.18 13.69 9.13
N ILE A 102 -26.88 13.96 9.15
CA ILE A 102 -25.86 12.92 9.38
C ILE A 102 -25.88 12.50 10.85
N HIS A 103 -26.03 11.20 11.09
CA HIS A 103 -25.91 10.64 12.43
C HIS A 103 -24.46 10.26 12.72
N VAL A 104 -23.82 10.96 13.67
CA VAL A 104 -22.42 10.74 14.05
C VAL A 104 -22.32 9.76 15.23
N ARG A 105 -21.62 8.64 15.05
CA ARG A 105 -21.26 7.72 16.12
C ARG A 105 -19.90 8.09 16.71
N VAL A 106 -19.85 8.47 17.97
CA VAL A 106 -18.58 8.68 18.68
C VAL A 106 -18.04 7.33 19.12
N ILE A 107 -16.84 7.00 18.66
CA ILE A 107 -16.21 5.68 18.92
C ILE A 107 -15.12 5.77 19.99
N SER A 108 -14.94 4.68 20.74
CA SER A 108 -13.82 4.54 21.69
C SER A 108 -12.49 4.42 20.96
N GLY A 109 -11.35 4.68 21.65
CA GLY A 109 -10.03 4.49 21.06
C GLY A 109 -9.74 3.02 20.71
N LEU A 110 -10.34 2.07 21.42
CA LEU A 110 -10.22 0.65 21.10
C LEU A 110 -11.05 0.28 19.87
N ASP A 111 -12.25 0.85 19.70
CA ASP A 111 -13.04 0.67 18.49
C ASP A 111 -12.35 1.31 17.28
N GLU A 112 -11.77 2.50 17.47
CA GLU A 112 -10.96 3.18 16.45
C GLU A 112 -9.81 2.28 15.98
N ALA A 113 -9.04 1.71 16.91
CA ALA A 113 -7.96 0.77 16.60
C ALA A 113 -8.48 -0.51 15.89
N ARG A 114 -9.60 -1.08 16.36
CA ARG A 114 -10.25 -2.23 15.71
C ARG A 114 -10.65 -1.91 14.26
N LEU A 115 -11.26 -0.77 14.04
CA LEU A 115 -11.68 -0.34 12.70
C LEU A 115 -10.48 -0.06 11.79
N ILE A 116 -9.42 0.56 12.30
CA ILE A 116 -8.16 0.72 11.55
C ILE A 116 -7.64 -0.65 11.12
N TRP A 117 -7.63 -1.62 12.04
CA TRP A 117 -7.20 -2.98 11.70
C TRP A 117 -8.03 -3.63 10.59
N LEU A 118 -9.36 -3.50 10.63
CA LEU A 118 -10.23 -3.98 9.57
C LEU A 118 -9.91 -3.36 8.21
N GLY A 119 -9.55 -2.08 8.20
CA GLY A 119 -9.17 -1.39 6.97
C GLY A 119 -7.80 -1.79 6.43
N VAL A 120 -6.82 -2.02 7.30
CA VAL A 120 -5.41 -2.24 6.94
C VAL A 120 -5.11 -3.71 6.67
N ARG A 121 -5.66 -4.63 7.50
CA ARG A 121 -5.37 -6.07 7.46
C ARG A 121 -5.40 -6.67 6.04
N PRO A 122 -6.37 -6.34 5.18
CA PRO A 122 -6.44 -6.90 3.82
C PRO A 122 -5.28 -6.49 2.90
N ALA A 123 -4.43 -5.54 3.31
CA ALA A 123 -3.28 -5.07 2.54
C ALA A 123 -1.93 -5.52 3.13
N LEU A 124 -1.94 -6.28 4.24
CA LEU A 124 -0.73 -6.66 4.96
C LEU A 124 -0.20 -8.04 4.54
N ASP A 125 1.12 -8.17 4.51
CA ASP A 125 1.81 -9.43 4.34
C ASP A 125 2.17 -10.03 5.70
N PHE A 126 1.60 -11.18 6.02
CA PHE A 126 1.83 -11.93 7.26
C PHE A 126 2.81 -13.10 7.10
N SER A 127 3.45 -13.26 5.95
CA SER A 127 4.37 -14.37 5.66
C SER A 127 5.55 -14.48 6.63
N ARG A 128 5.91 -13.35 7.28
CA ARG A 128 7.00 -13.26 8.25
C ARG A 128 6.54 -13.24 9.70
N GLY A 129 5.24 -13.38 9.96
CA GLY A 129 4.64 -13.34 11.29
C GLY A 129 3.72 -12.14 11.53
N PRO A 130 3.27 -11.94 12.77
CA PRO A 130 2.35 -10.87 13.12
C PRO A 130 2.90 -9.48 12.79
N VAL A 131 2.04 -8.58 12.35
CA VAL A 131 2.39 -7.21 11.97
C VAL A 131 1.90 -6.22 13.02
N LEU A 132 2.76 -5.26 13.40
CA LEU A 132 2.35 -4.08 14.14
C LEU A 132 1.85 -3.02 13.16
N ALA A 133 0.55 -2.73 13.16
CA ALA A 133 0.00 -1.54 12.52
C ALA A 133 -0.15 -0.42 13.58
N PHE A 134 0.18 0.82 13.19
CA PHE A 134 -0.07 1.99 14.04
C PHE A 134 -0.53 3.18 13.21
N ASP A 135 -1.43 3.98 13.81
CA ASP A 135 -1.97 5.20 13.22
C ASP A 135 -1.69 6.40 14.14
N VAL A 136 -0.91 7.37 13.66
CA VAL A 136 -0.62 8.60 14.41
C VAL A 136 -1.65 9.64 14.08
N GLY A 137 -2.68 9.74 14.90
CA GLY A 137 -3.73 10.75 14.82
C GLY A 137 -3.32 12.10 15.43
N GLY A 138 -4.27 13.06 15.37
CA GLY A 138 -4.07 14.38 15.98
C GLY A 138 -4.06 14.36 17.51
N GLY A 139 -4.98 13.60 18.12
CA GLY A 139 -5.14 13.50 19.59
C GLY A 139 -4.64 12.21 20.20
N SER A 140 -4.69 11.09 19.45
CA SER A 140 -4.30 9.76 19.90
C SER A 140 -3.39 9.06 18.89
N THR A 141 -2.85 7.91 19.29
CA THR A 141 -2.17 6.96 18.40
C THR A 141 -2.66 5.56 18.76
N GLU A 142 -3.14 4.86 17.76
CA GLU A 142 -3.67 3.51 17.83
C GLU A 142 -2.57 2.51 17.47
N PHE A 143 -2.55 1.36 18.17
CA PHE A 143 -1.59 0.28 17.96
C PHE A 143 -2.31 -1.05 17.92
N ILE A 144 -2.06 -1.81 16.89
CA ILE A 144 -2.65 -3.12 16.68
C ILE A 144 -1.53 -4.11 16.30
N VAL A 145 -1.45 -5.24 16.98
CA VAL A 145 -0.62 -6.37 16.54
C VAL A 145 -1.53 -7.54 16.23
N GLY A 146 -1.40 -8.10 15.06
CA GLY A 146 -2.18 -9.25 14.63
C GLY A 146 -1.59 -9.94 13.41
N ASP A 147 -2.25 -11.01 13.03
CA ASP A 147 -2.00 -11.78 11.81
C ASP A 147 -3.26 -11.86 10.92
N SER A 148 -3.29 -12.81 10.00
CA SER A 148 -4.46 -13.05 9.13
C SER A 148 -5.73 -13.40 9.91
N ASP A 149 -5.61 -14.03 11.08
CA ASP A 149 -6.73 -14.67 11.77
C ASP A 149 -7.13 -13.93 13.04
N GLN A 150 -6.15 -13.42 13.80
CA GLN A 150 -6.41 -12.88 15.13
C GLN A 150 -5.58 -11.63 15.43
N THR A 151 -6.07 -10.85 16.40
CA THR A 151 -5.34 -9.73 16.97
C THR A 151 -4.79 -10.08 18.35
N ALA A 152 -3.48 -9.97 18.53
CA ALA A 152 -2.78 -10.24 19.79
C ALA A 152 -2.72 -9.01 20.70
N LEU A 153 -2.85 -7.81 20.14
CA LEU A 153 -2.83 -6.55 20.87
C LEU A 153 -3.67 -5.51 20.17
N ILE A 154 -4.51 -4.81 20.91
CA ILE A 154 -5.20 -3.58 20.51
C ILE A 154 -5.05 -2.58 21.65
N THR A 155 -4.63 -1.36 21.35
CA THR A 155 -4.57 -0.26 22.32
C THR A 155 -4.58 1.10 21.63
N SER A 156 -5.04 2.13 22.33
CA SER A 156 -4.98 3.53 21.94
C SER A 156 -4.30 4.31 23.06
N LEU A 157 -3.38 5.19 22.71
CA LEU A 157 -2.67 6.06 23.64
C LEU A 157 -3.00 7.52 23.34
N HIS A 158 -3.11 8.35 24.37
CA HIS A 158 -3.32 9.80 24.23
C HIS A 158 -2.05 10.52 23.75
N LEU A 159 -1.47 10.00 22.67
CA LEU A 159 -0.28 10.50 22.00
C LEU A 159 -0.64 10.88 20.56
N GLY A 160 -1.03 12.12 20.32
CA GLY A 160 -1.32 12.65 19.00
C GLY A 160 -0.35 13.78 18.62
N HIS A 161 -0.12 13.95 17.29
CA HIS A 161 0.83 14.94 16.80
C HIS A 161 0.39 16.39 17.10
N ILE A 162 -0.94 16.72 17.13
CA ILE A 162 -1.43 18.03 17.52
C ILE A 162 -1.22 18.23 19.01
N ARG A 163 -1.65 17.28 19.85
CA ARG A 163 -1.47 17.32 21.30
C ARG A 163 -0.03 17.56 21.72
N LEU A 164 0.91 16.86 21.08
CA LEU A 164 2.34 17.03 21.37
C LEU A 164 2.87 18.37 20.90
N THR A 165 2.42 18.85 19.77
CA THR A 165 2.78 20.18 19.25
C THR A 165 2.30 21.26 20.19
N ASP A 166 1.03 21.27 20.57
CA ASP A 166 0.44 22.27 21.48
C ASP A 166 1.15 22.30 22.84
N ARG A 167 1.53 21.12 23.33
CA ARG A 167 2.17 21.00 24.66
C ARG A 167 3.63 21.37 24.69
N PHE A 168 4.40 21.03 23.67
CA PHE A 168 5.87 21.11 23.72
C PHE A 168 6.48 22.11 22.75
N ARG A 169 5.83 22.50 21.66
CA ARG A 169 6.40 23.42 20.67
C ARG A 169 6.11 24.87 21.04
N ARG A 170 7.02 25.48 21.83
CA ARG A 170 6.90 26.87 22.30
C ARG A 170 7.61 27.87 21.42
N SER A 171 8.47 27.40 20.53
CA SER A 171 9.22 28.21 19.56
C SER A 171 9.28 27.56 18.18
N ASP A 172 9.61 28.34 17.18
CA ASP A 172 9.81 27.88 15.79
C ASP A 172 11.12 28.49 15.24
N PRO A 173 12.15 27.69 15.00
CA PRO A 173 12.29 26.26 15.28
C PRO A 173 12.12 25.90 16.77
N ILE A 174 11.81 24.62 17.03
CA ILE A 174 11.68 24.12 18.42
C ILE A 174 13.02 24.22 19.16
N SER A 175 12.99 24.58 20.45
CA SER A 175 14.19 24.56 21.28
C SER A 175 14.68 23.12 21.55
N ALA A 176 15.98 22.95 21.81
CA ALA A 176 16.56 21.66 22.16
C ALA A 176 15.92 21.06 23.42
N ASP A 177 15.60 21.89 24.41
CA ASP A 177 14.97 21.48 25.67
C ASP A 177 13.52 20.99 25.45
N ASP A 178 12.72 21.72 24.68
CA ASP A 178 11.34 21.34 24.34
C ASP A 178 11.31 20.05 23.52
N HIS A 179 12.23 19.90 22.56
CA HIS A 179 12.37 18.65 21.78
C HIS A 179 12.76 17.48 22.70
N ALA A 180 13.72 17.67 23.61
CA ALA A 180 14.11 16.64 24.55
C ALA A 180 12.96 16.26 25.51
N ALA A 181 12.22 17.27 25.98
CA ALA A 181 11.04 17.07 26.83
C ALA A 181 9.93 16.28 26.10
N MET A 182 9.63 16.63 24.85
CA MET A 182 8.68 15.91 24.00
C MET A 182 9.08 14.44 23.83
N ARG A 183 10.34 14.18 23.47
CA ARG A 183 10.87 12.81 23.33
C ARG A 183 10.80 12.02 24.63
N LYS A 184 11.14 12.63 25.77
CA LYS A 184 11.06 12.00 27.07
C LYS A 184 9.63 11.61 27.41
N HIS A 185 8.68 12.49 27.16
CA HIS A 185 7.25 12.23 27.39
C HIS A 185 6.76 11.05 26.53
N VAL A 186 7.01 11.09 25.21
CA VAL A 186 6.60 10.01 24.28
C VAL A 186 7.19 8.65 24.71
N ARG A 187 8.47 8.64 25.15
CA ARG A 187 9.11 7.41 25.66
C ARG A 187 8.46 6.87 26.91
N ALA A 188 8.08 7.74 27.83
CA ALA A 188 7.43 7.34 29.07
C ALA A 188 6.06 6.70 28.80
N GLU A 189 5.26 7.32 27.94
CA GLU A 189 3.95 6.81 27.55
C GLU A 189 4.03 5.48 26.76
N LEU A 190 5.05 5.32 25.92
CA LEU A 190 5.28 4.08 25.16
C LEU A 190 5.93 2.96 25.96
N ALA A 191 6.46 3.21 27.15
CA ALA A 191 7.23 2.21 27.91
C ALA A 191 6.46 0.92 28.24
N PRO A 192 5.18 0.96 28.69
CA PRO A 192 4.39 -0.26 28.92
C PRO A 192 4.16 -1.05 27.62
N LEU A 193 3.86 -0.36 26.53
CA LEU A 193 3.66 -0.96 25.20
C LEU A 193 4.96 -1.59 24.67
N SER A 194 6.09 -0.88 24.82
CA SER A 194 7.40 -1.37 24.38
C SER A 194 7.77 -2.72 25.01
N LYS A 195 7.45 -2.92 26.28
CA LYS A 195 7.69 -4.19 26.98
C LYS A 195 6.89 -5.33 26.33
N ARG A 196 5.64 -5.07 25.95
CA ARG A 196 4.77 -6.05 25.28
C ARG A 196 5.26 -6.34 23.85
N LEU A 197 5.56 -5.30 23.07
CA LEU A 197 6.02 -5.45 21.67
C LEU A 197 7.32 -6.23 21.55
N LYS A 198 8.28 -6.01 22.47
CA LYS A 198 9.56 -6.74 22.49
C LYS A 198 9.43 -8.22 22.82
N ALA A 199 8.33 -8.61 23.48
CA ALA A 199 8.03 -10.01 23.75
C ALA A 199 7.37 -10.72 22.55
N MET A 200 7.00 -9.97 21.51
CA MET A 200 6.37 -10.48 20.29
C MET A 200 7.38 -10.53 19.14
N SER A 201 7.39 -11.63 18.38
CA SER A 201 8.21 -11.75 17.18
C SER A 201 7.47 -11.10 16.02
N LEU A 202 7.66 -9.79 15.83
CA LEU A 202 6.99 -9.04 14.77
C LEU A 202 7.56 -9.36 13.38
N GLY A 203 6.71 -9.69 12.43
CA GLY A 203 7.05 -9.88 11.01
C GLY A 203 7.25 -8.56 10.26
N GLY A 204 6.62 -7.47 10.74
CA GLY A 204 6.72 -6.15 10.13
C GLY A 204 6.09 -5.05 10.97
N VAL A 205 6.34 -3.80 10.56
CA VAL A 205 5.72 -2.59 11.15
C VAL A 205 5.12 -1.76 10.02
N VAL A 206 3.85 -1.36 10.17
CA VAL A 206 3.11 -0.58 9.19
C VAL A 206 2.56 0.70 9.81
N GLY A 207 2.86 1.83 9.17
CA GLY A 207 2.32 3.13 9.54
C GLY A 207 1.21 3.56 8.57
N THR A 208 0.00 3.82 9.10
CA THR A 208 -1.18 4.08 8.26
C THR A 208 -1.53 5.56 8.17
N SER A 209 -1.04 6.36 9.08
CA SER A 209 -1.34 7.79 9.15
C SER A 209 -0.73 8.61 8.01
N GLY A 210 -1.33 9.75 7.72
CA GLY A 210 -0.73 10.71 6.82
C GLY A 210 0.63 11.27 7.33
N THR A 211 0.94 11.13 8.63
CA THR A 211 2.24 11.46 9.21
C THR A 211 3.31 10.49 8.73
N ALA A 212 3.08 9.18 8.89
CA ALA A 212 4.01 8.15 8.44
C ALA A 212 4.23 8.21 6.93
N ARG A 213 3.16 8.41 6.16
CA ARG A 213 3.21 8.55 4.69
C ARG A 213 3.98 9.80 4.24
N CYS A 214 3.77 10.95 4.87
CA CYS A 214 4.51 12.17 4.56
C CYS A 214 6.02 11.98 4.80
N LEU A 215 6.42 11.41 5.95
CA LEU A 215 7.81 11.13 6.27
C LEU A 215 8.44 10.14 5.26
N ALA A 216 7.71 9.08 4.90
CA ALA A 216 8.19 8.11 3.92
C ALA A 216 8.36 8.74 2.53
N ARG A 217 7.40 9.58 2.09
CA ARG A 217 7.46 10.32 0.84
C ARG A 217 8.68 11.26 0.80
N MET A 218 8.92 11.99 1.88
CA MET A 218 10.11 12.87 2.00
C MET A 218 11.41 12.06 1.97
N ALA A 219 11.45 10.90 2.64
CA ALA A 219 12.63 10.02 2.64
C ALA A 219 12.91 9.45 1.24
N VAL A 220 11.87 9.01 0.52
CA VAL A 220 11.99 8.54 -0.87
C VAL A 220 12.48 9.67 -1.78
N ALA A 221 11.88 10.86 -1.69
CA ALA A 221 12.30 12.00 -2.47
C ALA A 221 13.78 12.39 -2.21
N ALA A 222 14.22 12.32 -0.96
CA ALA A 222 15.60 12.60 -0.58
C ALA A 222 16.63 11.60 -1.15
N ARG A 223 16.26 10.29 -1.26
CA ARG A 223 17.16 9.25 -1.76
C ARG A 223 17.11 9.08 -3.28
N THR A 224 15.98 9.39 -3.94
CA THR A 224 15.79 9.15 -5.37
C THR A 224 15.81 10.43 -6.21
N GLY A 225 15.64 11.60 -5.59
CA GLY A 225 15.46 12.89 -6.27
C GLY A 225 14.03 13.08 -6.81
N MET A 226 13.12 12.12 -6.67
CA MET A 226 11.75 12.19 -7.16
C MET A 226 10.74 11.96 -6.04
N VAL A 227 9.65 12.73 -6.05
CA VAL A 227 8.52 12.50 -5.15
C VAL A 227 7.69 11.34 -5.71
N PRO A 228 7.42 10.29 -4.92
CA PRO A 228 6.62 9.17 -5.39
C PRO A 228 5.16 9.57 -5.63
N ASP A 229 4.56 9.00 -6.67
CA ASP A 229 3.15 9.25 -7.05
C ASP A 229 2.16 8.59 -6.07
N HIS A 230 2.55 7.48 -5.43
CA HIS A 230 1.75 6.74 -4.46
C HIS A 230 2.49 6.59 -3.14
N GLU A 231 1.73 6.52 -2.06
CA GLU A 231 2.25 6.39 -0.70
C GLU A 231 2.07 4.98 -0.12
N GLU A 232 1.45 4.05 -0.86
CA GLU A 232 1.30 2.65 -0.44
C GLU A 232 2.64 1.91 -0.52
N GLY A 233 2.97 1.12 0.51
CA GLY A 233 4.16 0.26 0.55
C GLY A 233 5.52 0.99 0.54
N LEU A 234 5.56 2.31 0.78
CA LEU A 234 6.83 3.02 0.89
C LEU A 234 7.58 2.55 2.14
N VAL A 235 8.86 2.29 1.98
CA VAL A 235 9.75 1.93 3.10
C VAL A 235 10.36 3.20 3.70
N LEU A 236 10.26 3.32 5.02
CA LEU A 236 10.87 4.38 5.82
C LEU A 236 11.74 3.75 6.91
N THR A 237 13.04 3.93 6.82
CA THR A 237 13.99 3.41 7.80
C THR A 237 14.12 4.33 9.01
N ARG A 238 14.46 3.77 10.17
CA ARG A 238 14.73 4.53 11.38
C ARG A 238 15.82 5.59 11.19
N LYS A 239 16.86 5.27 10.40
CA LYS A 239 17.93 6.23 10.06
C LYS A 239 17.42 7.40 9.22
N GLU A 240 16.47 7.17 8.32
CA GLU A 240 15.84 8.24 7.54
C GLU A 240 14.96 9.11 8.43
N VAL A 241 14.23 8.53 9.37
CA VAL A 241 13.47 9.33 10.37
C VAL A 241 14.39 10.17 11.22
N ASP A 242 15.54 9.65 11.68
CA ASP A 242 16.51 10.42 12.46
C ASP A 242 17.05 11.62 11.65
N ARG A 243 17.39 11.44 10.36
CA ARG A 243 17.81 12.56 9.47
C ARG A 243 16.70 13.58 9.22
N LEU A 244 15.47 13.12 9.06
CA LEU A 244 14.33 14.04 8.91
C LEU A 244 14.09 14.82 10.20
N LEU A 245 14.22 14.20 11.37
CA LEU A 245 14.11 14.87 12.67
C LEU A 245 15.15 15.98 12.82
N GLU A 246 16.43 15.73 12.48
CA GLU A 246 17.47 16.74 12.51
C GLU A 246 17.05 17.97 11.66
N ARG A 247 16.61 17.74 10.42
CA ARG A 247 16.14 18.84 9.55
C ARG A 247 14.90 19.56 10.10
N LEU A 248 13.93 18.81 10.62
CA LEU A 248 12.69 19.38 11.15
C LEU A 248 12.90 20.19 12.43
N THR A 249 13.94 19.87 13.22
CA THR A 249 14.29 20.63 14.44
C THR A 249 15.06 21.91 14.15
N GLU A 250 15.77 21.98 13.03
CA GLU A 250 16.61 23.11 12.67
C GLU A 250 15.91 24.12 11.72
N THR A 251 14.87 23.68 11.03
CA THR A 251 14.19 24.45 9.97
C THR A 251 12.89 25.07 10.49
N PRO A 252 12.67 26.39 10.33
CA PRO A 252 11.38 27.02 10.61
C PRO A 252 10.24 26.38 9.79
N SER A 253 9.03 26.31 10.36
CA SER A 253 7.91 25.62 9.70
C SER A 253 7.55 26.20 8.34
N ASP A 254 7.70 27.50 8.14
CA ASP A 254 7.41 28.14 6.86
C ASP A 254 8.42 27.79 5.77
N GLU A 255 9.63 27.35 6.13
CA GLU A 255 10.64 26.88 5.18
C GLU A 255 10.52 25.40 4.87
N LEU A 256 9.88 24.59 5.76
CA LEU A 256 9.67 23.16 5.55
C LEU A 256 8.91 22.84 4.27
N VAL A 257 8.07 23.76 3.81
CA VAL A 257 7.30 23.63 2.57
C VAL A 257 8.16 23.45 1.31
N ARG A 258 9.44 23.87 1.38
CA ARG A 258 10.40 23.73 0.28
C ARG A 258 11.02 22.34 0.20
N LEU A 259 10.81 21.50 1.22
CA LEU A 259 11.37 20.15 1.23
C LEU A 259 10.60 19.23 0.28
N PRO A 260 11.28 18.52 -0.64
CA PRO A 260 10.61 17.59 -1.55
C PRO A 260 9.78 16.54 -0.78
N GLY A 261 8.55 16.33 -1.22
CA GLY A 261 7.65 15.39 -0.58
C GLY A 261 6.91 15.91 0.66
N MET A 262 7.16 17.15 1.10
CA MET A 262 6.45 17.75 2.24
C MET A 262 4.96 17.97 1.92
N ASP A 263 4.09 17.66 2.88
CA ASP A 263 2.67 18.04 2.86
C ASP A 263 2.49 19.35 3.64
N MET A 264 2.18 20.43 2.94
CA MET A 264 1.96 21.78 3.49
C MET A 264 1.03 21.80 4.70
N ARG A 265 0.02 20.94 4.68
CA ARG A 265 -0.99 20.84 5.75
C ARG A 265 -0.43 20.30 7.07
N ARG A 266 0.80 19.81 7.07
CA ARG A 266 1.47 19.20 8.22
C ARG A 266 2.66 20.00 8.74
N LYS A 267 2.95 21.15 8.14
CA LYS A 267 4.16 21.94 8.45
C LYS A 267 4.31 22.20 9.96
N ASP A 268 3.21 22.47 10.65
CA ASP A 268 3.24 22.80 12.08
C ASP A 268 3.32 21.58 13.00
N THR A 269 2.93 20.39 12.54
CA THR A 269 2.75 19.20 13.40
C THR A 269 3.65 18.03 12.99
N LEU A 270 4.35 18.11 11.85
CA LEU A 270 5.12 16.99 11.33
C LEU A 270 6.29 16.62 12.26
N LEU A 271 6.91 17.60 12.91
CA LEU A 271 7.98 17.34 13.88
C LEU A 271 7.51 16.42 15.02
N ALA A 272 6.38 16.73 15.67
CA ALA A 272 5.83 15.91 16.72
C ALA A 272 5.46 14.51 16.21
N GLY A 273 4.90 14.43 15.00
CA GLY A 273 4.63 13.17 14.34
C GLY A 273 5.90 12.35 14.04
N ALA A 274 6.97 12.99 13.62
CA ALA A 274 8.26 12.32 13.38
C ALA A 274 8.88 11.78 14.68
N VAL A 275 8.77 12.53 15.78
CA VAL A 275 9.16 12.05 17.11
C VAL A 275 8.38 10.78 17.49
N LEU A 276 7.04 10.79 17.29
CA LEU A 276 6.20 9.61 17.53
C LEU A 276 6.64 8.42 16.69
N VAL A 277 6.74 8.55 15.39
CA VAL A 277 7.15 7.47 14.48
C VAL A 277 8.52 6.90 14.87
N ARG A 278 9.47 7.76 15.19
CA ARG A 278 10.81 7.36 15.63
C ARG A 278 10.78 6.55 16.92
N GLU A 279 10.01 7.01 17.92
CA GLU A 279 9.95 6.33 19.21
C GLU A 279 9.09 5.05 19.16
N VAL A 280 8.10 4.97 18.24
CA VAL A 280 7.35 3.74 17.94
C VAL A 280 8.30 2.68 17.35
N LEU A 281 9.09 3.02 16.32
CA LEU A 281 10.08 2.09 15.75
C LEU A 281 11.07 1.58 16.84
N ARG A 282 11.53 2.47 17.72
CA ARG A 282 12.38 2.08 18.86
C ARG A 282 11.66 1.15 19.83
N ALA A 283 10.39 1.44 20.16
CA ALA A 283 9.58 0.64 21.07
C ALA A 283 9.32 -0.77 20.51
N ALA A 284 9.11 -0.87 19.22
CA ALA A 284 8.92 -2.14 18.50
C ALA A 284 10.23 -2.90 18.24
N GLY A 285 11.40 -2.27 18.45
CA GLY A 285 12.69 -2.86 18.10
C GLY A 285 12.89 -3.00 16.58
N ALA A 286 12.17 -2.22 15.78
CA ALA A 286 12.18 -2.28 14.33
C ALA A 286 13.14 -1.24 13.72
N ASP A 287 13.78 -1.61 12.61
CA ASP A 287 14.68 -0.73 11.88
C ASP A 287 13.98 0.04 10.76
N GLN A 288 12.78 -0.38 10.37
CA GLN A 288 11.98 0.26 9.34
C GLN A 288 10.49 0.01 9.54
N LEU A 289 9.68 0.81 8.86
CA LEU A 289 8.26 0.56 8.63
C LEU A 289 7.95 0.59 7.13
N THR A 290 6.79 0.05 6.76
CA THR A 290 6.14 0.29 5.48
C THR A 290 4.90 1.16 5.71
N THR A 291 4.49 1.91 4.68
CA THR A 291 3.27 2.73 4.76
C THR A 291 2.07 2.01 4.17
N SER A 292 0.88 2.30 4.70
CA SER A 292 -0.38 1.96 4.06
C SER A 292 -1.24 3.20 3.83
N GLU A 293 -1.90 3.27 2.69
CA GLU A 293 -2.91 4.29 2.39
C GLU A 293 -4.28 3.95 2.99
N ARG A 294 -4.47 2.68 3.39
CA ARG A 294 -5.67 2.21 4.08
C ARG A 294 -5.59 2.54 5.56
N SER A 295 -6.71 2.88 6.16
CA SER A 295 -6.85 3.20 7.58
C SER A 295 -8.31 3.10 8.03
N LEU A 296 -8.75 3.97 8.94
CA LEU A 296 -10.09 3.99 9.54
C LEU A 296 -11.22 4.01 8.50
N ARG A 297 -11.11 4.82 7.43
CA ARG A 297 -12.18 4.95 6.41
C ARG A 297 -12.52 3.64 5.72
N GLU A 298 -11.51 2.89 5.32
CA GLU A 298 -11.68 1.57 4.70
C GLU A 298 -12.25 0.57 5.72
N GLY A 299 -11.79 0.67 6.97
CA GLY A 299 -12.34 -0.13 8.07
C GLY A 299 -13.81 0.15 8.38
N LEU A 300 -14.25 1.40 8.21
CA LEU A 300 -15.66 1.77 8.35
C LEU A 300 -16.54 1.12 7.27
N VAL A 301 -16.05 1.01 6.02
CA VAL A 301 -16.78 0.28 4.97
C VAL A 301 -16.89 -1.20 5.33
N VAL A 302 -15.79 -1.82 5.77
CA VAL A 302 -15.79 -3.22 6.20
C VAL A 302 -16.74 -3.44 7.39
N ASP A 303 -16.69 -2.57 8.40
CA ASP A 303 -17.58 -2.63 9.58
C ASP A 303 -19.05 -2.47 9.18
N TRP A 304 -19.33 -1.56 8.26
CA TRP A 304 -20.68 -1.38 7.71
C TRP A 304 -21.17 -2.66 7.02
N VAL A 305 -20.34 -3.28 6.16
CA VAL A 305 -20.69 -4.55 5.49
C VAL A 305 -20.98 -5.64 6.52
N MET A 306 -20.12 -5.81 7.53
CA MET A 306 -20.31 -6.84 8.57
C MET A 306 -21.62 -6.70 9.33
N HIS A 307 -22.12 -5.48 9.51
CA HIS A 307 -23.36 -5.22 10.27
C HIS A 307 -24.63 -5.20 9.41
N HIS A 308 -24.54 -4.75 8.16
CA HIS A 308 -25.72 -4.52 7.31
C HIS A 308 -25.85 -5.53 6.17
N ARG A 309 -24.77 -6.26 5.86
CA ARG A 309 -24.71 -7.24 4.79
C ARG A 309 -23.96 -8.51 5.22
N PRO A 310 -24.42 -9.18 6.29
CA PRO A 310 -23.72 -10.36 6.83
C PRO A 310 -23.65 -11.53 5.85
N GLU A 311 -24.45 -11.52 4.78
CA GLU A 311 -24.41 -12.50 3.68
C GLU A 311 -23.18 -12.32 2.77
N ILE A 312 -22.51 -11.17 2.81
CA ILE A 312 -21.31 -10.90 2.02
C ILE A 312 -20.10 -11.50 2.73
N ASP A 313 -19.47 -12.48 2.10
CA ASP A 313 -18.27 -13.12 2.63
C ASP A 313 -17.04 -12.24 2.42
N LEU A 314 -16.58 -11.62 3.48
CA LEU A 314 -15.34 -10.84 3.52
C LEU A 314 -14.10 -11.70 3.85
N SER A 315 -14.25 -12.99 4.08
CA SER A 315 -13.14 -13.89 4.46
C SER A 315 -12.14 -14.12 3.33
N ARG A 316 -12.54 -13.88 2.08
CA ARG A 316 -11.67 -13.92 0.89
C ARG A 316 -10.64 -12.79 0.84
N ASP A 317 -10.70 -11.83 1.76
CA ASP A 317 -9.78 -10.70 1.85
C ASP A 317 -8.38 -11.08 2.41
N HIS A 318 -8.12 -12.38 2.67
CA HIS A 318 -6.89 -12.83 3.32
C HIS A 318 -5.65 -12.93 2.42
N MET A 319 -5.79 -12.69 1.09
CA MET A 319 -4.70 -12.70 0.12
C MET A 319 -4.68 -11.42 -0.71
N PRO A 320 -4.25 -10.29 -0.13
CA PRO A 320 -4.33 -8.98 -0.79
C PRO A 320 -3.56 -8.95 -2.11
N ARG A 321 -2.44 -9.66 -2.20
CA ARG A 321 -1.61 -9.76 -3.40
C ARG A 321 -2.35 -10.46 -4.55
N GLU A 322 -2.87 -11.65 -4.31
CA GLU A 322 -3.62 -12.42 -5.32
C GLU A 322 -4.88 -11.68 -5.76
N ARG A 323 -5.59 -11.10 -4.79
CA ARG A 323 -6.78 -10.30 -5.07
C ARG A 323 -6.46 -9.08 -5.92
N SER A 324 -5.38 -8.35 -5.64
CA SER A 324 -4.96 -7.20 -6.46
C SER A 324 -4.68 -7.61 -7.89
N VAL A 325 -4.04 -8.77 -8.11
CA VAL A 325 -3.79 -9.33 -9.44
C VAL A 325 -5.10 -9.68 -10.13
N LEU A 326 -5.99 -10.43 -9.48
CA LEU A 326 -7.28 -10.84 -10.06
C LEU A 326 -8.18 -9.65 -10.40
N LEU A 327 -8.26 -8.65 -9.51
CA LEU A 327 -9.01 -7.42 -9.76
C LEU A 327 -8.43 -6.62 -10.92
N ALA A 328 -7.10 -6.55 -11.05
CA ALA A 328 -6.46 -5.90 -12.18
C ALA A 328 -6.73 -6.65 -13.49
N MET A 329 -6.63 -7.98 -13.50
CA MET A 329 -7.00 -8.81 -14.67
C MET A 329 -8.45 -8.57 -15.10
N GLN A 330 -9.38 -8.58 -14.16
CA GLN A 330 -10.81 -8.36 -14.44
C GLN A 330 -11.07 -6.94 -14.93
N ARG A 331 -10.54 -5.93 -14.23
CA ARG A 331 -10.74 -4.52 -14.55
C ARG A 331 -10.26 -4.15 -15.94
N PHE A 332 -9.15 -4.73 -16.36
CA PHE A 332 -8.49 -4.41 -17.62
C PHE A 332 -8.71 -5.46 -18.72
N GLY A 333 -9.58 -6.44 -18.49
CA GLY A 333 -10.01 -7.41 -19.49
C GLY A 333 -8.87 -8.30 -20.01
N VAL A 334 -8.00 -8.80 -19.11
CA VAL A 334 -6.91 -9.70 -19.50
C VAL A 334 -7.46 -11.02 -20.01
N ASP A 335 -6.89 -11.52 -21.11
CA ASP A 335 -7.18 -12.87 -21.64
C ASP A 335 -6.69 -13.93 -20.63
N ARG A 336 -7.61 -14.41 -19.81
CA ARG A 336 -7.30 -15.29 -18.69
C ARG A 336 -6.70 -16.63 -19.10
N PRO A 337 -7.25 -17.37 -20.13
CA PRO A 337 -6.65 -18.62 -20.59
C PRO A 337 -5.18 -18.46 -21.02
N HIS A 338 -4.87 -17.42 -21.80
CA HIS A 338 -3.51 -17.11 -22.22
C HIS A 338 -2.61 -16.78 -21.01
N ALA A 339 -3.04 -15.88 -20.14
CA ALA A 339 -2.28 -15.47 -18.97
C ALA A 339 -1.97 -16.65 -18.02
N GLU A 340 -2.93 -17.56 -17.79
CA GLU A 340 -2.74 -18.77 -16.99
C GLU A 340 -1.76 -19.76 -17.66
N GLN A 341 -1.83 -19.91 -18.97
CA GLN A 341 -0.90 -20.75 -19.74
C GLN A 341 0.52 -20.20 -19.66
N VAL A 342 0.70 -18.90 -19.94
CA VAL A 342 2.02 -18.24 -19.83
C VAL A 342 2.57 -18.35 -18.42
N THR A 343 1.72 -18.21 -17.40
CA THR A 343 2.11 -18.38 -16.00
C THR A 343 2.65 -19.80 -15.74
N ARG A 344 1.93 -20.83 -16.18
CA ARG A 344 2.33 -22.21 -16.02
C ARG A 344 3.69 -22.50 -16.67
N LEU A 345 3.87 -22.02 -17.90
CA LEU A 345 5.11 -22.18 -18.66
C LEU A 345 6.29 -21.41 -18.03
N ALA A 346 6.06 -20.16 -17.61
CA ALA A 346 7.07 -19.33 -16.96
C ALA A 346 7.55 -19.97 -15.64
N LEU A 347 6.64 -20.49 -14.83
CA LEU A 347 6.98 -21.15 -13.58
C LEU A 347 7.73 -22.46 -13.82
N ALA A 348 7.39 -23.24 -14.85
CA ALA A 348 8.12 -24.44 -15.21
C ALA A 348 9.58 -24.12 -15.62
N ILE A 349 9.80 -23.06 -16.42
CA ILE A 349 11.15 -22.61 -16.78
C ILE A 349 11.90 -22.10 -15.56
N PHE A 350 11.24 -21.31 -14.68
CA PHE A 350 11.85 -20.79 -13.46
C PHE A 350 12.33 -21.94 -12.55
N ASP A 351 11.46 -22.89 -12.27
CA ASP A 351 11.76 -24.03 -11.38
C ASP A 351 12.87 -24.94 -11.97
N GLY A 352 12.80 -25.23 -13.27
CA GLY A 352 13.81 -26.04 -13.97
C GLY A 352 15.18 -25.36 -14.08
N THR A 353 15.23 -24.02 -13.95
CA THR A 353 16.49 -23.24 -14.01
C THR A 353 16.93 -22.69 -12.65
N ALA A 354 16.29 -23.09 -11.54
CA ALA A 354 16.53 -22.55 -10.20
C ALA A 354 18.01 -22.63 -9.76
N ARG A 355 18.71 -23.72 -10.08
CA ARG A 355 20.15 -23.90 -9.77
C ARG A 355 21.06 -22.93 -10.54
N LEU A 356 20.61 -22.43 -11.69
CA LEU A 356 21.36 -21.51 -12.56
C LEU A 356 21.18 -20.07 -12.12
N HIS A 357 19.92 -19.62 -11.99
CA HIS A 357 19.63 -18.21 -11.68
C HIS A 357 19.74 -17.88 -10.19
N LYS A 358 19.52 -18.82 -9.28
CA LYS A 358 19.62 -18.68 -7.81
C LYS A 358 18.73 -17.54 -7.27
N LEU A 359 17.57 -17.31 -7.87
CA LEU A 359 16.55 -16.36 -7.40
C LEU A 359 15.76 -17.00 -6.25
N ALA A 360 15.14 -16.14 -5.43
CA ALA A 360 14.38 -16.55 -4.24
C ALA A 360 12.95 -17.04 -4.60
N ALA A 361 12.28 -17.68 -3.64
CA ALA A 361 10.87 -18.06 -3.78
C ALA A 361 9.96 -16.83 -4.00
N SER A 362 10.27 -15.69 -3.38
CA SER A 362 9.56 -14.44 -3.62
C SER A 362 9.68 -13.93 -5.08
N ASP A 363 10.77 -14.22 -5.77
CA ASP A 363 10.90 -13.91 -7.20
C ASP A 363 10.01 -14.80 -8.07
N ARG A 364 9.82 -16.06 -7.66
CA ARG A 364 8.89 -16.98 -8.30
C ARG A 364 7.44 -16.49 -8.24
N GLU A 365 7.04 -15.99 -7.06
CA GLU A 365 5.72 -15.38 -6.89
C GLU A 365 5.56 -14.11 -7.73
N LEU A 366 6.59 -13.25 -7.74
CA LEU A 366 6.57 -12.03 -8.55
C LEU A 366 6.51 -12.35 -10.06
N LEU A 367 7.18 -13.38 -10.51
CA LEU A 367 7.10 -13.85 -11.90
C LEU A 367 5.70 -14.38 -12.24
N ARG A 368 5.07 -15.13 -11.32
CA ARG A 368 3.67 -15.56 -11.45
C ARG A 368 2.74 -14.36 -11.69
N ASP A 369 2.85 -13.35 -10.83
CA ASP A 369 2.01 -12.18 -10.90
C ASP A 369 2.27 -11.36 -12.18
N ALA A 370 3.55 -11.27 -12.60
CA ALA A 370 3.94 -10.65 -13.86
C ALA A 370 3.37 -11.39 -15.08
N ALA A 371 3.37 -12.71 -15.05
CA ALA A 371 2.82 -13.54 -16.13
C ALA A 371 1.30 -13.42 -16.23
N LEU A 372 0.59 -13.28 -15.08
CA LEU A 372 -0.85 -13.02 -15.07
C LEU A 372 -1.22 -11.64 -15.62
N LEU A 373 -0.33 -10.66 -15.50
CA LEU A 373 -0.59 -9.25 -15.83
C LEU A 373 0.17 -8.75 -17.07
N HIS A 374 0.94 -9.62 -17.76
CA HIS A 374 1.84 -9.16 -18.82
C HIS A 374 1.14 -8.40 -19.93
N ASP A 375 -0.07 -8.79 -20.28
CA ASP A 375 -0.89 -8.24 -21.33
C ASP A 375 -1.94 -7.20 -20.88
N ILE A 376 -1.93 -6.77 -19.62
CA ILE A 376 -2.86 -5.79 -19.04
C ILE A 376 -2.96 -4.49 -19.90
N GLY A 377 -1.91 -4.13 -20.61
CA GLY A 377 -1.84 -2.94 -21.44
C GLY A 377 -2.64 -3.02 -22.73
N HIS A 378 -3.11 -4.20 -23.15
CA HIS A 378 -4.03 -4.35 -24.30
C HIS A 378 -5.34 -3.59 -24.08
N HIS A 379 -5.72 -3.35 -22.82
CA HIS A 379 -6.85 -2.49 -22.46
C HIS A 379 -6.79 -1.09 -23.09
N ILE A 380 -5.58 -0.54 -23.24
CA ILE A 380 -5.38 0.78 -23.87
C ILE A 380 -5.20 0.63 -25.38
N SER A 381 -4.27 -0.23 -25.80
CA SER A 381 -3.99 -0.50 -27.21
C SER A 381 -3.10 -1.73 -27.38
N GLY A 382 -3.32 -2.52 -28.41
CA GLY A 382 -2.42 -3.61 -28.79
C GLY A 382 -1.03 -3.12 -29.21
N GLN A 383 -0.93 -1.94 -29.86
CA GLN A 383 0.36 -1.38 -30.22
C GLN A 383 1.04 -0.76 -28.98
N GLY A 384 2.18 -1.32 -28.57
CA GLY A 384 2.92 -0.85 -27.43
C GLY A 384 2.30 -1.25 -26.07
N HIS A 385 1.43 -2.28 -26.02
CA HIS A 385 0.75 -2.74 -24.81
C HIS A 385 1.71 -2.96 -23.63
N HIS A 386 2.92 -3.43 -23.86
CA HIS A 386 3.94 -3.57 -22.82
C HIS A 386 4.29 -2.24 -22.11
N ARG A 387 4.24 -1.11 -22.82
CA ARG A 387 4.43 0.24 -22.25
C ARG A 387 3.19 0.68 -21.49
N HIS A 388 2.03 0.41 -22.06
CA HIS A 388 0.75 0.71 -21.43
C HIS A 388 0.58 -0.11 -20.14
N GLY A 389 0.97 -1.39 -20.16
CA GLY A 389 0.96 -2.26 -19.00
C GLY A 389 1.85 -1.76 -17.86
N GLN A 390 3.09 -1.35 -18.18
CA GLN A 390 3.97 -0.70 -17.19
C GLN A 390 3.33 0.55 -16.61
N TYR A 391 2.76 1.41 -17.44
CA TYR A 391 2.08 2.63 -17.01
C TYR A 391 0.90 2.32 -16.08
N LEU A 392 0.03 1.39 -16.46
CA LEU A 392 -1.11 0.98 -15.65
C LEU A 392 -0.65 0.50 -14.27
N LEU A 393 0.31 -0.43 -14.20
CA LEU A 393 0.81 -0.98 -12.94
C LEU A 393 1.45 0.08 -12.04
N LYS A 394 2.06 1.10 -12.61
CA LYS A 394 2.64 2.22 -11.87
C LYS A 394 1.56 3.12 -11.25
N HIS A 395 0.37 3.20 -11.85
CA HIS A 395 -0.69 4.13 -11.46
C HIS A 395 -1.92 3.48 -10.84
N ILE A 396 -1.99 2.14 -10.75
CA ILE A 396 -3.01 1.44 -9.98
C ILE A 396 -2.48 1.04 -8.61
N ARG A 397 -3.39 0.90 -7.65
CA ARG A 397 -3.03 0.41 -6.31
C ARG A 397 -2.93 -1.11 -6.33
N MET A 398 -1.75 -1.63 -6.02
CA MET A 398 -1.46 -3.05 -5.90
C MET A 398 -1.27 -3.40 -4.42
N TYR A 399 -2.36 -3.73 -3.74
CA TYR A 399 -2.30 -4.13 -2.33
C TYR A 399 -1.56 -5.45 -2.16
N GLY A 400 -0.80 -5.59 -1.07
CA GLY A 400 0.05 -6.76 -0.85
C GLY A 400 1.38 -6.73 -1.61
N PHE A 401 1.66 -5.63 -2.33
CA PHE A 401 2.94 -5.39 -2.99
C PHE A 401 3.67 -4.20 -2.34
N SER A 402 4.96 -4.35 -2.11
CA SER A 402 5.81 -3.21 -1.80
C SER A 402 6.04 -2.34 -3.04
N SER A 403 6.42 -1.08 -2.85
CA SER A 403 6.77 -0.18 -3.96
C SER A 403 7.90 -0.73 -4.84
N THR A 404 8.84 -1.46 -4.26
CA THR A 404 9.90 -2.16 -5.00
C THR A 404 9.33 -3.27 -5.87
N GLU A 405 8.41 -4.09 -5.34
CA GLU A 405 7.78 -5.16 -6.14
C GLU A 405 6.92 -4.61 -7.27
N VAL A 406 6.19 -3.51 -7.05
CA VAL A 406 5.46 -2.82 -8.12
C VAL A 406 6.40 -2.33 -9.22
N ALA A 407 7.56 -1.77 -8.84
CA ALA A 407 8.56 -1.33 -9.81
C ALA A 407 9.16 -2.51 -10.60
N LEU A 408 9.44 -3.64 -9.94
CA LEU A 408 9.89 -4.87 -10.60
C LEU A 408 8.82 -5.42 -11.55
N LEU A 409 7.57 -5.53 -11.06
CA LEU A 409 6.42 -6.01 -11.83
C LEU A 409 6.20 -5.17 -13.10
N GLY A 410 6.21 -3.85 -12.98
CA GLY A 410 6.11 -2.94 -14.12
C GLY A 410 7.23 -3.13 -15.15
N ASN A 411 8.47 -3.39 -14.68
CA ASN A 411 9.59 -3.68 -15.57
C ASN A 411 9.44 -5.06 -16.25
N LEU A 412 8.95 -6.08 -15.56
CA LEU A 412 8.69 -7.41 -16.16
C LEU A 412 7.64 -7.30 -17.26
N VAL A 413 6.52 -6.64 -17.00
CA VAL A 413 5.47 -6.37 -17.98
C VAL A 413 6.01 -5.54 -19.15
N ARG A 414 6.88 -4.57 -18.91
CA ARG A 414 7.50 -3.78 -19.97
C ARG A 414 8.34 -4.58 -20.93
N TYR A 415 9.03 -5.61 -20.46
CA TYR A 415 10.02 -6.33 -21.25
C TYR A 415 9.58 -7.73 -21.70
N HIS A 416 8.32 -8.14 -21.48
CA HIS A 416 7.83 -9.47 -21.88
C HIS A 416 7.80 -9.69 -23.39
N THR A 417 7.47 -8.66 -24.20
CA THR A 417 7.35 -8.79 -25.66
C THR A 417 8.66 -8.96 -26.41
N GLY A 418 9.77 -8.93 -25.73
CA GLY A 418 11.10 -8.93 -26.31
C GLY A 418 11.78 -7.56 -26.18
N GLY A 419 12.95 -7.42 -26.19
CA GLY A 419 13.74 -6.23 -25.89
C GLY A 419 14.58 -6.47 -24.64
N ARG A 420 15.72 -5.81 -24.60
CA ARG A 420 16.65 -5.95 -23.49
C ARG A 420 16.46 -4.82 -22.52
N PRO A 421 16.33 -5.10 -21.20
CA PRO A 421 16.35 -4.06 -20.17
C PRO A 421 17.64 -3.25 -20.25
N ARG A 422 17.53 -1.93 -20.49
CA ARG A 422 18.68 -1.04 -20.65
C ARG A 422 18.55 0.15 -19.72
N ARG A 423 19.69 0.66 -19.22
CA ARG A 423 19.75 1.84 -18.33
C ARG A 423 19.26 3.15 -18.95
N LYS A 424 19.05 3.24 -20.26
CA LYS A 424 18.38 4.37 -20.90
C LYS A 424 16.89 4.47 -20.56
N ASN A 425 16.28 3.42 -20.02
CA ASN A 425 14.94 3.46 -19.45
C ASN A 425 15.06 3.84 -17.98
N GLU A 426 14.45 4.94 -17.59
CA GLU A 426 14.55 5.53 -16.26
C GLU A 426 14.03 4.60 -15.18
N ASP A 427 12.87 3.94 -15.40
CA ASP A 427 12.29 3.01 -14.42
C ASP A 427 13.18 1.77 -14.18
N PHE A 428 13.91 1.31 -15.20
CA PHE A 428 14.89 0.24 -15.04
C PHE A 428 16.20 0.75 -14.42
N ALA A 429 16.62 1.96 -14.77
CA ALA A 429 17.84 2.57 -14.23
C ALA A 429 17.72 2.88 -12.73
N ALA A 430 16.51 3.18 -12.25
CA ALA A 430 16.22 3.46 -10.85
C ALA A 430 16.37 2.22 -9.93
N LEU A 431 16.31 1.02 -10.50
CA LEU A 431 16.49 -0.23 -9.76
C LEU A 431 17.96 -0.42 -9.34
N SER A 432 18.17 -1.05 -8.18
CA SER A 432 19.50 -1.48 -7.73
C SER A 432 20.12 -2.51 -8.69
N ARG A 433 21.40 -2.75 -8.60
CA ARG A 433 22.09 -3.73 -9.46
C ARG A 433 21.53 -5.15 -9.31
N ASP A 434 21.15 -5.55 -8.11
CA ASP A 434 20.54 -6.85 -7.85
C ASP A 434 19.13 -6.92 -8.45
N GLU A 435 18.30 -5.91 -8.25
CA GLU A 435 16.96 -5.82 -8.86
C GLU A 435 17.03 -5.83 -10.39
N GLN A 436 17.98 -5.10 -10.99
CA GLN A 436 18.23 -5.12 -12.43
C GLN A 436 18.59 -6.54 -12.94
N ARG A 437 19.37 -7.29 -12.16
CA ARG A 437 19.69 -8.69 -12.46
C ARG A 437 18.44 -9.56 -12.37
N ARG A 438 17.64 -9.43 -11.31
CA ARG A 438 16.38 -10.17 -11.11
C ARG A 438 15.43 -9.93 -12.27
N VAL A 439 15.21 -8.67 -12.66
CA VAL A 439 14.37 -8.31 -13.82
C VAL A 439 14.86 -8.94 -15.10
N ARG A 440 16.18 -8.93 -15.39
CA ARG A 440 16.70 -9.51 -16.63
C ARG A 440 16.45 -11.02 -16.72
N VAL A 441 16.66 -11.75 -15.65
CA VAL A 441 16.40 -13.19 -15.61
C VAL A 441 14.92 -13.48 -15.80
N MET A 442 14.06 -12.86 -14.98
CA MET A 442 12.62 -13.11 -15.03
C MET A 442 11.98 -12.64 -16.35
N ALA A 443 12.43 -11.51 -16.89
CA ALA A 443 11.97 -11.06 -18.21
C ALA A 443 12.39 -12.02 -19.33
N GLY A 444 13.60 -12.59 -19.26
CA GLY A 444 14.05 -13.61 -20.22
C GLY A 444 13.18 -14.87 -20.16
N ILE A 445 12.82 -15.32 -18.96
CA ILE A 445 11.88 -16.44 -18.76
C ILE A 445 10.50 -16.10 -19.33
N LEU A 446 9.97 -14.92 -18.99
CA LEU A 446 8.63 -14.49 -19.42
C LEU A 446 8.55 -14.33 -20.94
N GLN A 447 9.60 -13.83 -21.61
CA GLN A 447 9.66 -13.71 -23.07
C GLN A 447 9.53 -15.06 -23.79
N VAL A 448 10.18 -16.10 -23.26
CA VAL A 448 10.08 -17.45 -23.83
C VAL A 448 8.74 -18.09 -23.52
N ALA A 449 8.22 -17.90 -22.32
CA ALA A 449 6.93 -18.44 -21.89
C ALA A 449 5.76 -17.85 -22.69
N ASP A 450 5.74 -16.53 -22.87
CA ASP A 450 4.75 -15.82 -23.71
C ASP A 450 4.81 -16.32 -25.16
N ALA A 451 6.00 -16.46 -25.71
CA ALA A 451 6.18 -16.96 -27.08
C ALA A 451 5.72 -18.43 -27.27
N LEU A 452 5.73 -19.25 -26.22
CA LEU A 452 5.23 -20.63 -26.24
C LEU A 452 3.70 -20.75 -26.22
N ASP A 453 2.97 -19.63 -26.11
CA ASP A 453 1.53 -19.56 -26.34
C ASP A 453 1.18 -18.40 -27.30
N ARG A 454 2.00 -18.26 -28.36
CA ARG A 454 1.90 -17.15 -29.33
C ARG A 454 0.56 -17.10 -30.04
N SER A 455 -0.06 -18.25 -30.29
CA SER A 455 -1.37 -18.38 -30.93
C SER A 455 -2.55 -18.05 -30.00
N HIS A 456 -2.32 -17.93 -28.67
CA HIS A 456 -3.34 -17.78 -27.61
C HIS A 456 -4.34 -18.97 -27.57
N ASN A 457 -3.95 -20.13 -28.08
CA ASN A 457 -4.80 -21.34 -28.13
C ASN A 457 -4.38 -22.40 -27.11
N GLN A 458 -3.39 -22.11 -26.26
CA GLN A 458 -2.83 -22.99 -25.24
C GLN A 458 -2.37 -24.36 -25.80
N PRO A 459 -1.64 -24.42 -26.93
CA PRO A 459 -1.31 -25.69 -27.58
C PRO A 459 -0.37 -26.55 -26.73
N ILE A 460 0.50 -25.95 -25.91
CA ILE A 460 1.49 -26.68 -25.10
C ILE A 460 0.83 -27.31 -23.88
N ARG A 461 0.81 -28.64 -23.82
CA ARG A 461 0.26 -29.41 -22.68
C ARG A 461 1.28 -29.59 -21.56
N SER A 462 2.51 -29.87 -21.88
CA SER A 462 3.58 -30.06 -20.90
C SER A 462 4.88 -29.44 -21.37
N LEU A 463 5.71 -29.05 -20.43
CA LEU A 463 7.04 -28.49 -20.67
C LEU A 463 8.02 -29.14 -19.70
N ASP A 464 9.00 -29.88 -20.24
CA ASP A 464 10.14 -30.38 -19.50
C ASP A 464 11.33 -29.42 -19.67
N VAL A 465 12.01 -29.14 -18.57
CA VAL A 465 13.14 -28.22 -18.53
C VAL A 465 14.35 -28.94 -17.95
N SER A 466 15.36 -29.13 -18.77
CA SER A 466 16.57 -29.88 -18.37
C SER A 466 17.84 -29.18 -18.83
N THR A 467 18.93 -29.42 -18.12
CA THR A 467 20.27 -28.95 -18.51
C THR A 467 21.15 -30.14 -18.86
N HIS A 468 21.61 -30.18 -20.07
CA HIS A 468 22.49 -31.27 -20.56
C HIS A 468 23.63 -30.70 -21.37
N SER A 469 24.86 -31.19 -21.10
CA SER A 469 26.08 -30.84 -21.88
C SER A 469 26.30 -29.32 -22.07
N GLY A 470 25.96 -28.50 -21.05
CA GLY A 470 26.13 -27.05 -21.11
C GLY A 470 25.08 -26.32 -21.93
N GLN A 471 23.98 -26.99 -22.27
CA GLN A 471 22.80 -26.39 -22.94
C GLN A 471 21.57 -26.52 -22.06
N LEU A 472 20.70 -25.54 -22.12
CA LEU A 472 19.37 -25.58 -21.53
C LEU A 472 18.40 -26.11 -22.60
N ARG A 473 17.69 -27.20 -22.29
CA ARG A 473 16.72 -27.81 -23.18
C ARG A 473 15.31 -27.62 -22.65
N LEU A 474 14.44 -27.06 -23.49
CA LEU A 474 13.00 -26.99 -23.30
C LEU A 474 12.33 -27.96 -24.27
N ARG A 475 11.73 -29.03 -23.74
CA ARG A 475 10.93 -29.97 -24.50
C ARG A 475 9.47 -29.79 -24.18
N ALA A 476 8.72 -29.26 -25.14
CA ALA A 476 7.30 -29.00 -25.05
C ALA A 476 6.52 -30.06 -25.84
N ILE A 477 5.41 -30.55 -25.28
CA ILE A 477 4.46 -31.42 -25.96
C ILE A 477 3.24 -30.58 -26.30
N ALA A 478 2.91 -30.48 -27.59
CA ALA A 478 1.74 -29.76 -28.10
C ALA A 478 0.63 -30.73 -28.50
N GLU A 479 -0.62 -30.34 -28.29
CA GLU A 479 -1.79 -31.12 -28.67
C GLU A 479 -1.98 -31.14 -30.20
N ASP A 480 -1.89 -29.95 -30.80
CA ASP A 480 -1.93 -29.75 -32.26
C ASP A 480 -0.92 -28.66 -32.67
N GLY A 481 -0.08 -28.95 -33.64
CA GLY A 481 0.86 -27.98 -34.20
C GLY A 481 2.06 -27.69 -33.29
N GLY A 482 2.27 -26.42 -32.94
CA GLY A 482 3.37 -25.94 -32.09
C GLY A 482 4.55 -25.36 -32.86
N ASP A 483 4.50 -25.35 -34.19
CA ASP A 483 5.56 -24.74 -35.03
C ASP A 483 5.63 -23.22 -34.87
N VAL A 484 4.49 -22.57 -34.68
CA VAL A 484 4.40 -21.13 -34.44
C VAL A 484 5.02 -20.77 -33.09
N GLU A 485 4.72 -21.56 -32.06
CA GLU A 485 5.24 -21.41 -30.70
C GLU A 485 6.76 -21.65 -30.68
N ARG A 486 7.22 -22.71 -31.33
CA ARG A 486 8.66 -23.01 -31.45
C ARG A 486 9.39 -21.86 -32.16
N TRP A 487 8.88 -21.42 -33.31
CA TRP A 487 9.47 -20.32 -34.06
C TRP A 487 9.50 -19.02 -33.24
N ALA A 488 8.39 -18.67 -32.58
CA ALA A 488 8.30 -17.47 -31.74
C ALA A 488 9.26 -17.54 -30.54
N ALA A 489 9.35 -18.68 -29.86
CA ALA A 489 10.22 -18.86 -28.74
C ALA A 489 11.71 -18.79 -29.14
N ASP A 490 12.08 -19.33 -30.33
CA ASP A 490 13.42 -19.18 -30.89
C ASP A 490 13.79 -17.70 -31.15
N GLN A 491 12.85 -16.87 -31.53
CA GLN A 491 13.06 -15.42 -31.71
C GLN A 491 13.23 -14.67 -30.35
N ARG A 492 12.76 -15.24 -29.24
CA ARG A 492 12.72 -14.60 -27.91
C ARG A 492 13.77 -15.13 -26.93
N ARG A 493 14.54 -16.18 -27.27
CA ARG A 493 15.47 -16.86 -26.35
C ARG A 493 16.69 -16.05 -25.94
N ALA A 494 17.08 -15.02 -26.71
CA ALA A 494 18.37 -14.34 -26.59
C ALA A 494 18.63 -13.73 -25.20
N LEU A 495 17.61 -13.18 -24.52
CA LEU A 495 17.77 -12.60 -23.19
C LEU A 495 17.96 -13.70 -22.12
N LEU A 496 17.25 -14.82 -22.24
CA LEU A 496 17.37 -15.94 -21.33
C LEU A 496 18.75 -16.60 -21.46
N GLU A 497 19.23 -16.82 -22.69
CA GLU A 497 20.58 -17.32 -22.97
C GLU A 497 21.66 -16.43 -22.35
N GLU A 498 21.55 -15.10 -22.54
CA GLU A 498 22.50 -14.12 -21.99
C GLU A 498 22.53 -14.18 -20.45
N THR A 499 21.38 -14.28 -19.81
CA THR A 499 21.27 -14.19 -18.35
C THR A 499 21.68 -15.49 -17.65
N LEU A 500 21.46 -16.64 -18.28
CA LEU A 500 21.85 -17.95 -17.74
C LEU A 500 23.24 -18.39 -18.19
N GLY A 501 23.80 -17.77 -19.23
CA GLY A 501 25.10 -18.14 -19.79
C GLY A 501 25.08 -19.46 -20.54
N LEU A 502 23.91 -19.93 -21.00
CA LEU A 502 23.73 -21.21 -21.70
C LEU A 502 22.97 -20.98 -23.01
N LYS A 503 23.25 -21.85 -23.99
CA LYS A 503 22.45 -21.93 -25.22
C LYS A 503 21.13 -22.64 -24.94
N LEU A 504 20.02 -22.11 -25.50
CA LEU A 504 18.71 -22.67 -25.37
C LEU A 504 18.33 -23.48 -26.61
N GLN A 505 17.97 -24.73 -26.39
CA GLN A 505 17.40 -25.63 -27.38
C GLN A 505 15.91 -25.80 -27.09
N ILE A 506 15.04 -25.46 -28.06
CA ILE A 506 13.59 -25.54 -27.90
C ILE A 506 13.08 -26.61 -28.88
N GLU A 507 12.45 -27.62 -28.32
CA GLU A 507 11.83 -28.72 -29.05
C GLU A 507 10.31 -28.69 -28.73
N VAL A 508 9.49 -28.68 -29.78
CA VAL A 508 8.04 -28.81 -29.66
C VAL A 508 7.64 -30.01 -30.47
N GLU A 509 7.07 -31.00 -29.80
CA GLU A 509 6.62 -32.26 -30.41
C GLU A 509 5.09 -32.26 -30.39
N GLY A 510 4.46 -32.69 -31.51
CA GLY A 510 3.01 -32.96 -31.51
C GLY A 510 2.72 -34.23 -30.70
N ALA A 511 1.60 -34.21 -29.95
CA ALA A 511 1.15 -35.36 -29.15
C ALA A 511 0.60 -36.47 -30.02
#